data_f0581b9bc81824bc404347c10028f38f
#
_entry.id   f0581b9bc81824bc404347c10028f38f
#
_cell.length_a   1.000
_cell.length_b   1.000
_cell.length_c   1.000
_cell.angle_alpha   90.00
_cell.angle_beta   90.00
_cell.angle_gamma   90.00
#
_symmetry.space_group_name_H-M   'P 1'
#
loop_
_entity.id
_entity.type
_entity.pdbx_description
1 polymer ?
#
loop_
_entity_poly.entity_id
_entity_poly.type
_entity_poly.pdbx_seq_one_letter_code
_entity_poly.pdbx_strand_id
1 'polypeptide(L)'
;MFESKSGILLIGGLGFFLFAFLSNALVPILLYQDLPEQSIDELTKNQNLIYQFEDLSVRYPDQFQKYYGQASHENLSKALALGHKVYVAEGCWHCHSQFVRPVSNESARWGKVASSDEYQNILNRPVMWGTRRVGPDLSREGGRRGNDW
;
A
#
# COMPACT_ATOMS: atom_id res chain seq x y z
N MET A 1 24.50 -39.46 21.06
CA MET A 1 23.35 -38.89 20.41
C MET A 1 23.74 -37.97 19.25
N PHE A 2 24.86 -37.27 19.31
CA PHE A 2 25.33 -36.37 18.25
C PHE A 2 26.16 -37.00 17.13
N GLU A 3 26.50 -38.28 17.26
CA GLU A 3 27.33 -38.98 16.26
C GLU A 3 26.54 -39.64 15.13
N SER A 4 25.21 -39.63 15.18
CA SER A 4 24.40 -40.16 14.09
C SER A 4 24.16 -39.08 13.01
N LYS A 5 24.30 -39.47 11.75
CA LYS A 5 24.00 -38.56 10.61
C LYS A 5 22.59 -37.97 10.71
N SER A 6 21.62 -38.73 11.17
CA SER A 6 20.24 -38.29 11.39
C SER A 6 20.13 -37.22 12.50
N GLY A 7 20.92 -37.34 13.58
CA GLY A 7 20.96 -36.36 14.65
C GLY A 7 21.54 -35.02 14.19
N ILE A 8 22.59 -35.04 13.39
CA ILE A 8 23.19 -33.82 12.81
C ILE A 8 22.22 -33.14 11.88
N LEU A 9 21.55 -33.88 11.00
CA LEU A 9 20.55 -33.34 10.08
C LEU A 9 19.35 -32.75 10.81
N LEU A 10 18.86 -33.38 11.87
CA LEU A 10 17.77 -32.87 12.69
C LEU A 10 18.15 -31.58 13.39
N ILE A 11 19.32 -31.53 14.01
CA ILE A 11 19.79 -30.32 14.71
C ILE A 11 20.05 -29.19 13.72
N GLY A 12 20.68 -29.48 12.58
CA GLY A 12 20.90 -28.50 11.51
C GLY A 12 19.59 -27.97 10.97
N GLY A 13 18.65 -28.84 10.61
CA GLY A 13 17.33 -28.45 10.10
C GLY A 13 16.54 -27.61 11.10
N LEU A 14 16.49 -28.03 12.36
CA LEU A 14 15.81 -27.28 13.42
C LEU A 14 16.48 -25.94 13.70
N GLY A 15 17.80 -25.89 13.70
CA GLY A 15 18.58 -24.67 13.90
C GLY A 15 18.35 -23.65 12.80
N PHE A 16 18.39 -24.07 11.52
CA PHE A 16 18.08 -23.18 10.41
C PHE A 16 16.61 -22.74 10.38
N PHE A 17 15.69 -23.64 10.73
CA PHE A 17 14.27 -23.26 10.85
C PHE A 17 14.07 -22.18 11.93
N LEU A 18 14.62 -22.38 13.11
CA LEU A 18 14.52 -21.40 14.20
C LEU A 18 15.19 -20.08 13.82
N PHE A 19 16.35 -20.13 13.21
CA PHE A 19 17.02 -18.91 12.73
C PHE A 19 16.18 -18.15 11.70
N ALA A 20 15.63 -18.87 10.70
CA ALA A 20 14.76 -18.27 9.70
C ALA A 20 13.46 -17.71 10.32
N PHE A 21 12.86 -18.41 11.25
CA PHE A 21 11.67 -17.95 11.95
C PHE A 21 11.96 -16.68 12.78
N LEU A 22 13.02 -16.69 13.57
CA LEU A 22 13.39 -15.54 14.38
C LEU A 22 13.71 -14.31 13.52
N SER A 23 14.50 -14.48 12.46
CA SER A 23 14.92 -13.37 11.59
C SER A 23 13.80 -12.83 10.71
N ASN A 24 12.91 -13.67 10.20
CA ASN A 24 11.90 -13.25 9.22
C ASN A 24 10.49 -13.03 9.81
N ALA A 25 10.21 -13.55 10.99
CA ALA A 25 8.93 -13.32 11.66
C ALA A 25 9.08 -12.47 12.91
N LEU A 26 9.85 -12.93 13.89
CA LEU A 26 9.90 -12.27 15.19
C LEU A 26 10.56 -10.89 15.13
N VAL A 27 11.69 -10.75 14.43
CA VAL A 27 12.40 -9.45 14.32
C VAL A 27 11.53 -8.39 13.64
N PRO A 28 10.88 -8.63 12.48
CA PRO A 28 9.97 -7.66 11.88
C PRO A 28 8.77 -7.31 12.77
N ILE A 29 8.18 -8.28 13.47
CA ILE A 29 7.08 -8.00 14.41
C ILE A 29 7.54 -7.01 15.48
N LEU A 30 8.70 -7.25 16.10
CA LEU A 30 9.23 -6.38 17.14
C LEU A 30 9.62 -4.98 16.62
N LEU A 31 10.13 -4.90 15.38
CA LEU A 31 10.51 -3.61 14.78
C LEU A 31 9.31 -2.75 14.36
N TYR A 32 8.19 -3.38 13.99
CA TYR A 32 7.05 -2.67 13.41
C TYR A 32 5.81 -2.61 14.33
N GLN A 33 5.87 -3.19 15.53
CA GLN A 33 4.75 -3.20 16.47
C GLN A 33 4.28 -1.81 16.90
N ASP A 34 5.20 -0.85 16.92
CA ASP A 34 4.93 0.52 17.38
C ASP A 34 4.52 1.48 16.25
N LEU A 35 4.42 0.99 15.00
CA LEU A 35 3.95 1.82 13.89
C LEU A 35 2.44 2.07 14.03
N PRO A 36 2.02 3.35 14.10
CA PRO A 36 0.62 3.69 14.29
C PRO A 36 -0.20 3.27 13.06
N GLU A 37 -1.32 2.60 13.30
CA GLU A 37 -2.29 2.31 12.26
C GLU A 37 -3.16 3.53 12.01
N GLN A 38 -3.28 3.92 10.74
CA GLN A 38 -4.11 5.04 10.31
C GLN A 38 -5.45 4.53 9.80
N SER A 39 -6.54 5.07 10.33
CA SER A 39 -7.87 4.84 9.77
C SER A 39 -8.08 5.61 8.46
N ILE A 40 -9.08 5.18 7.65
CA ILE A 40 -9.43 5.92 6.42
C ILE A 40 -9.84 7.37 6.77
N ASP A 41 -10.53 7.56 7.88
CA ASP A 41 -10.96 8.90 8.32
C ASP A 41 -9.77 9.80 8.70
N GLU A 42 -8.69 9.24 9.21
CA GLU A 42 -7.45 10.00 9.44
C GLU A 42 -6.77 10.38 8.13
N LEU A 43 -6.78 9.48 7.14
CA LEU A 43 -6.23 9.78 5.81
C LEU A 43 -6.98 10.94 5.15
N THR A 44 -8.29 11.04 5.33
CA THR A 44 -9.11 12.14 4.75
C THR A 44 -8.86 13.49 5.39
N LYS A 45 -8.24 13.57 6.57
CA LYS A 45 -7.82 14.83 7.19
C LYS A 45 -6.65 15.49 6.46
N ASN A 46 -6.02 14.80 5.50
CA ASN A 46 -5.02 15.39 4.65
C ASN A 46 -5.68 16.46 3.74
N GLN A 47 -5.28 17.72 3.93
CA GLN A 47 -5.85 18.85 3.20
C GLN A 47 -5.74 18.71 1.68
N ASN A 48 -4.65 18.14 1.17
CA ASN A 48 -4.48 17.95 -0.27
C ASN A 48 -5.52 16.99 -0.86
N LEU A 49 -5.89 15.93 -0.13
CA LEU A 49 -6.91 14.98 -0.59
C LEU A 49 -8.30 15.62 -0.64
N ILE A 50 -8.67 16.37 0.39
CA ILE A 50 -9.98 17.03 0.40
C ILE A 50 -10.07 18.11 -0.69
N TYR A 51 -9.03 18.90 -0.92
CA TYR A 51 -9.01 19.88 -2.01
C TYR A 51 -9.14 19.24 -3.40
N GLN A 52 -8.50 18.10 -3.64
CA GLN A 52 -8.67 17.36 -4.88
C GLN A 52 -10.11 16.86 -5.05
N PHE A 53 -10.73 16.42 -3.97
CA PHE A 53 -12.12 15.96 -3.99
C PHE A 53 -13.12 17.12 -4.21
N GLU A 54 -12.86 18.28 -3.61
CA GLU A 54 -13.60 19.52 -3.85
C GLU A 54 -13.43 19.99 -5.30
N ASP A 55 -12.23 19.98 -5.84
CA ASP A 55 -11.95 20.33 -7.23
C ASP A 55 -12.71 19.43 -8.21
N LEU A 56 -12.80 18.11 -7.95
CA LEU A 56 -13.65 17.22 -8.75
C LEU A 56 -15.13 17.60 -8.71
N SER A 57 -15.64 18.09 -7.59
CA SER A 57 -17.03 18.54 -7.46
C SER A 57 -17.32 19.77 -8.31
N VAL A 58 -16.33 20.62 -8.48
CA VAL A 58 -16.44 21.84 -9.32
C VAL A 58 -16.31 21.50 -10.81
N ARG A 59 -15.39 20.60 -11.17
CA ARG A 59 -15.15 20.21 -12.57
C ARG A 59 -16.23 19.33 -13.16
N TYR A 60 -16.82 18.46 -12.37
CA TYR A 60 -17.79 17.45 -12.80
C TYR A 60 -19.04 17.44 -11.90
N PRO A 61 -19.77 18.55 -11.77
CA PRO A 61 -20.82 18.71 -10.76
C PRO A 61 -21.93 17.64 -10.84
N ASP A 62 -22.41 17.33 -12.04
CA ASP A 62 -23.51 16.37 -12.21
C ASP A 62 -23.10 14.95 -11.83
N GLN A 63 -21.92 14.49 -12.30
CA GLN A 63 -21.40 13.19 -11.97
C GLN A 63 -21.03 13.12 -10.48
N PHE A 64 -20.40 14.14 -9.96
CA PHE A 64 -20.01 14.21 -8.57
C PHE A 64 -21.24 14.12 -7.65
N GLN A 65 -22.26 14.93 -7.91
CA GLN A 65 -23.51 14.89 -7.16
C GLN A 65 -24.18 13.51 -7.22
N LYS A 66 -24.19 12.86 -8.39
CA LYS A 66 -24.78 11.55 -8.60
C LYS A 66 -24.09 10.44 -7.79
N TYR A 67 -22.76 10.46 -7.70
CA TYR A 67 -21.98 9.35 -7.11
C TYR A 67 -21.56 9.61 -5.67
N TYR A 68 -21.28 10.85 -5.31
CA TYR A 68 -20.69 11.24 -4.03
C TYR A 68 -21.53 12.22 -3.21
N GLY A 69 -22.46 12.92 -3.83
CA GLY A 69 -23.23 13.97 -3.18
C GLY A 69 -22.40 15.22 -2.92
N GLN A 70 -22.12 15.52 -1.66
CA GLN A 70 -21.32 16.69 -1.28
C GLN A 70 -19.85 16.32 -1.04
N ALA A 71 -18.94 17.25 -1.33
CA ALA A 71 -17.53 17.13 -0.99
C ALA A 71 -17.36 17.28 0.53
N SER A 72 -17.24 16.17 1.23
CA SER A 72 -17.04 16.08 2.68
C SER A 72 -16.03 15.00 3.01
N HIS A 73 -15.44 15.07 4.21
CA HIS A 73 -14.51 14.02 4.68
C HIS A 73 -15.18 12.64 4.73
N GLU A 74 -16.44 12.56 5.13
CA GLU A 74 -17.19 11.30 5.17
C GLU A 74 -17.36 10.70 3.77
N ASN A 75 -17.75 11.51 2.79
CA ASN A 75 -17.92 11.05 1.42
C ASN A 75 -16.58 10.73 0.75
N LEU A 76 -15.52 11.46 1.09
CA LEU A 76 -14.16 11.14 0.68
C LEU A 76 -13.71 9.78 1.25
N SER A 77 -13.98 9.48 2.53
CA SER A 77 -13.70 8.16 3.12
C SER A 77 -14.39 7.04 2.35
N LYS A 78 -15.68 7.23 2.03
CA LYS A 78 -16.45 6.27 1.23
C LYS A 78 -15.88 6.10 -0.18
N ALA A 79 -15.50 7.21 -0.81
CA ALA A 79 -14.90 7.21 -2.15
C ALA A 79 -13.57 6.46 -2.18
N LEU A 80 -12.69 6.69 -1.20
CA LEU A 80 -11.42 5.97 -1.06
C LEU A 80 -11.63 4.46 -0.84
N ALA A 81 -12.55 4.09 0.05
CA ALA A 81 -12.88 2.69 0.30
C ALA A 81 -13.47 2.01 -0.95
N LEU A 82 -14.34 2.69 -1.69
CA LEU A 82 -14.90 2.18 -2.93
C LEU A 82 -13.83 2.06 -4.02
N GLY A 83 -12.98 3.08 -4.17
CA GLY A 83 -11.88 3.07 -5.13
C GLY A 83 -10.91 1.91 -4.90
N HIS A 84 -10.56 1.65 -3.64
CA HIS A 84 -9.75 0.47 -3.30
C HIS A 84 -10.45 -0.84 -3.68
N LYS A 85 -11.74 -0.98 -3.37
CA LYS A 85 -12.54 -2.14 -3.76
C LYS A 85 -12.56 -2.39 -5.26
N VAL A 86 -12.78 -1.33 -6.05
CA VAL A 86 -12.78 -1.38 -7.51
C VAL A 86 -11.38 -1.76 -8.02
N TYR A 87 -10.33 -1.13 -7.52
CA TYR A 87 -8.94 -1.43 -7.89
C TYR A 87 -8.59 -2.91 -7.70
N VAL A 88 -9.03 -3.49 -6.59
CA VAL A 88 -8.81 -4.92 -6.29
C VAL A 88 -9.67 -5.81 -7.19
N ALA A 89 -10.97 -5.49 -7.33
CA ALA A 89 -11.94 -6.31 -8.07
C ALA A 89 -11.65 -6.35 -9.57
N GLU A 90 -11.24 -5.21 -10.14
CA GLU A 90 -10.88 -5.11 -11.56
C GLU A 90 -9.48 -5.63 -11.88
N GLY A 91 -8.73 -6.06 -10.87
CA GLY A 91 -7.41 -6.63 -11.04
C GLY A 91 -6.33 -5.65 -11.52
N CYS A 92 -6.52 -4.34 -11.29
CA CYS A 92 -5.56 -3.31 -11.70
C CYS A 92 -4.16 -3.55 -11.15
N TRP A 93 -4.07 -4.13 -9.96
CA TRP A 93 -2.83 -4.51 -9.27
C TRP A 93 -2.02 -5.58 -10.01
N HIS A 94 -2.58 -6.28 -11.00
CA HIS A 94 -1.80 -7.21 -11.82
C HIS A 94 -0.76 -6.48 -12.68
N CYS A 95 -1.14 -5.34 -13.27
CA CYS A 95 -0.28 -4.57 -14.16
C CYS A 95 0.36 -3.36 -13.46
N HIS A 96 -0.32 -2.81 -12.44
CA HIS A 96 0.13 -1.66 -11.69
C HIS A 96 0.50 -2.04 -10.26
N SER A 97 1.60 -1.48 -9.76
CA SER A 97 1.93 -1.56 -8.34
C SER A 97 1.49 -0.29 -7.62
N GLN A 98 1.38 -0.39 -6.31
CA GLN A 98 1.28 0.75 -5.38
C GLN A 98 2.41 0.65 -4.35
N PHE A 99 3.63 0.41 -4.85
CA PHE A 99 4.81 0.20 -4.02
C PHE A 99 6.09 0.56 -4.77
N VAL A 100 6.65 1.73 -4.53
CA VAL A 100 7.94 2.14 -5.09
C VAL A 100 9.06 1.46 -4.33
N ARG A 101 9.78 0.54 -4.98
CA ARG A 101 10.84 -0.26 -4.36
C ARG A 101 12.16 0.51 -4.25
N PRO A 102 13.00 0.21 -3.24
CA PRO A 102 14.34 0.79 -3.09
C PRO A 102 15.37 0.11 -4.01
N VAL A 103 14.99 -0.27 -5.23
CA VAL A 103 15.84 -1.02 -6.16
C VAL A 103 15.84 -0.38 -7.55
N SER A 104 16.93 -0.59 -8.29
CA SER A 104 17.11 -0.05 -9.63
C SER A 104 16.90 1.48 -9.67
N ASN A 105 16.26 1.99 -10.70
CA ASN A 105 15.94 3.40 -10.87
C ASN A 105 14.45 3.72 -10.58
N GLU A 106 13.79 2.94 -9.73
CA GLU A 106 12.34 3.11 -9.48
C GLU A 106 12.02 4.46 -8.87
N SER A 107 12.86 4.94 -7.96
CA SER A 107 12.65 6.27 -7.36
C SER A 107 12.75 7.40 -8.39
N ALA A 108 13.59 7.29 -9.39
CA ALA A 108 13.68 8.26 -10.48
C ALA A 108 12.47 8.18 -11.43
N ARG A 109 11.94 6.97 -11.64
CA ARG A 109 10.78 6.73 -12.52
C ARG A 109 9.45 7.03 -11.86
N TRP A 110 9.28 6.64 -10.60
CA TRP A 110 7.98 6.59 -9.92
C TRP A 110 7.87 7.52 -8.73
N GLY A 111 8.98 8.12 -8.27
CA GLY A 111 9.00 9.03 -7.13
C GLY A 111 9.55 8.40 -5.86
N LYS A 112 9.29 9.02 -4.72
CA LYS A 112 9.85 8.62 -3.42
C LYS A 112 9.63 7.13 -3.13
N VAL A 113 10.70 6.46 -2.69
CA VAL A 113 10.64 5.07 -2.21
C VAL A 113 9.61 4.95 -1.09
N ALA A 114 8.86 3.87 -1.13
CA ALA A 114 7.85 3.56 -0.13
C ALA A 114 8.48 3.30 1.24
N SER A 115 7.82 3.74 2.29
CA SER A 115 8.20 3.51 3.69
C SER A 115 7.17 2.65 4.41
N SER A 116 7.57 1.99 5.50
CA SER A 116 6.72 1.03 6.20
C SER A 116 5.47 1.66 6.81
N ASP A 117 5.54 2.93 7.22
CA ASP A 117 4.42 3.69 7.77
C ASP A 117 3.29 3.91 6.75
N GLU A 118 3.60 4.03 5.46
CA GLU A 118 2.60 4.20 4.40
C GLU A 118 1.64 3.00 4.28
N TYR A 119 2.03 1.84 4.79
CA TYR A 119 1.24 0.60 4.71
C TYR A 119 0.50 0.27 6.01
N GLN A 120 0.49 1.18 6.97
CA GLN A 120 -0.23 1.01 8.23
C GLN A 120 -1.69 1.50 8.12
N ASN A 121 -2.35 1.21 7.00
CA ASN A 121 -3.76 1.50 6.78
C ASN A 121 -4.42 0.45 5.87
N ILE A 122 -5.75 0.33 5.95
CA ILE A 122 -6.50 -0.71 5.23
C ILE A 122 -6.49 -0.54 3.70
N LEU A 123 -6.28 0.68 3.19
CA LEU A 123 -6.24 0.93 1.73
C LEU A 123 -4.93 0.42 1.10
N ASN A 124 -3.87 0.32 1.90
CA ASN A 124 -2.55 -0.12 1.45
C ASN A 124 -2.22 -1.55 1.90
N ARG A 125 -3.18 -2.26 2.53
CA ARG A 125 -3.05 -3.66 2.93
C ARG A 125 -4.09 -4.53 2.23
N PRO A 126 -3.67 -5.66 1.64
CA PRO A 126 -2.29 -6.11 1.43
C PRO A 126 -1.53 -5.21 0.47
N VAL A 127 -0.21 -5.16 0.60
CA VAL A 127 0.64 -4.33 -0.28
C VAL A 127 0.49 -4.78 -1.74
N MET A 128 0.14 -3.85 -2.63
CA MET A 128 -0.06 -4.13 -4.05
C MET A 128 1.26 -4.06 -4.80
N TRP A 129 1.97 -5.17 -4.83
CA TRP A 129 3.32 -5.29 -5.43
C TRP A 129 3.33 -5.17 -6.96
N GLY A 130 2.19 -5.44 -7.60
CA GLY A 130 2.09 -5.58 -9.05
C GLY A 130 2.71 -6.88 -9.55
N THR A 131 1.93 -7.76 -10.13
CA THR A 131 2.41 -9.09 -10.59
C THR A 131 3.42 -8.98 -11.71
N ARG A 132 3.19 -8.10 -12.68
CA ARG A 132 4.04 -7.91 -13.86
C ARG A 132 4.59 -6.50 -14.02
N ARG A 133 3.97 -5.50 -13.39
CA ARG A 133 4.33 -4.08 -13.48
C ARG A 133 4.53 -3.60 -14.92
N VAL A 134 3.63 -4.00 -15.81
CA VAL A 134 3.60 -3.54 -17.20
C VAL A 134 3.28 -2.06 -17.29
N GLY A 135 2.37 -1.60 -16.41
CA GLY A 135 2.05 -0.19 -16.23
C GLY A 135 2.91 0.49 -15.15
N PRO A 136 2.78 1.82 -15.00
CA PRO A 136 3.47 2.59 -13.97
C PRO A 136 3.04 2.18 -12.56
N ASP A 137 3.89 2.51 -11.58
CA ASP A 137 3.50 2.52 -10.18
C ASP A 137 2.54 3.68 -9.92
N LEU A 138 1.42 3.42 -9.25
CA LEU A 138 0.36 4.40 -9.05
C LEU A 138 0.41 5.11 -7.70
N SER A 139 1.30 4.71 -6.79
CA SER A 139 1.34 5.27 -5.43
C SER A 139 1.72 6.76 -5.38
N ARG A 140 2.36 7.30 -6.43
CA ARG A 140 2.81 8.69 -6.51
C ARG A 140 2.21 9.47 -7.69
N GLU A 141 1.27 8.87 -8.42
CA GLU A 141 0.74 9.48 -9.65
C GLU A 141 -0.01 10.79 -9.39
N GLY A 142 -0.78 10.88 -8.31
CA GLY A 142 -1.51 12.10 -7.96
C GLY A 142 -0.64 13.35 -7.73
N GLY A 143 0.64 13.17 -7.37
CA GLY A 143 1.59 14.29 -7.21
C GLY A 143 2.47 14.52 -8.43
N ARG A 144 2.41 13.68 -9.46
CA ARG A 144 3.30 13.74 -10.64
C ARG A 144 2.60 14.23 -11.89
N ARG A 145 1.34 13.93 -12.01
CA ARG A 145 0.53 14.34 -13.14
C ARG A 145 -0.34 15.50 -12.73
N GLY A 146 -0.32 16.56 -13.51
CA GLY A 146 -1.18 17.71 -13.29
C GLY A 146 -2.66 17.32 -13.35
N ASN A 147 -3.51 18.19 -12.82
CA ASN A 147 -4.95 17.96 -12.66
C ASN A 147 -5.75 17.95 -13.99
N ASP A 148 -5.12 17.71 -15.12
CA ASP A 148 -5.76 17.76 -16.46
C ASP A 148 -6.22 16.36 -16.92
N TRP A 149 -6.78 15.60 -16.01
CA TRP A 149 -7.33 14.26 -16.26
C TRP A 149 -8.83 14.28 -16.37
#